data_34555fd9bc6e4ac379c09f63dab7badd
#
_entry.id   34555fd9bc6e4ac379c09f63dab7badd
#
_cell.length_a   1.000
_cell.length_b   1.000
_cell.length_c   1.000
_cell.angle_alpha   90.00
_cell.angle_beta   90.00
_cell.angle_gamma   90.00
#
_symmetry.space_group_name_H-M   'P 1'
#
loop_
_entity.id
_entity.type
_entity.pdbx_description
1 polymer ?
#
loop_
_entity_poly.entity_id
_entity_poly.type
_entity_poly.pdbx_seq_one_letter_code
_entity_poly.pdbx_strand_id
1 'polypeptide(L)'
;MTYTKPPERVVAVWQNSIETLLALGVGDRIIAGNGVPDKKFFRKEYQEQYSKIPYTGLQLLDLETTMMLKPDLLVGWHSTFGSKVLRTTDFWHKRGVNTFIARSSIGDGKPRTLQNEYKDILDLGKIFDKNERAQQLVGQMQQEVNFAISQTAGYQKRPRALVLEFMGKEPTVYGEKSLAGNIVKELHGELLAEKQRGIGLEQVVELDPDVIFVVVTEFNYGHEQDVLDRVNKHKALKNLRCVKEGRVVALPLYAIYSSGVRTYDGIKIIAAGMYPDLYKEK
;
A
#
# COMPACT_ATOMS: atom_id res chain seq x y z
N MET A 1 -0.50 -21.23 -12.38
CA MET A 1 -1.02 -20.83 -13.69
C MET A 1 0.13 -20.78 -14.67
N THR A 2 -0.10 -21.23 -15.90
CA THR A 2 0.90 -21.17 -16.98
C THR A 2 0.40 -20.14 -17.99
N TYR A 3 1.21 -19.14 -18.29
CA TYR A 3 0.92 -18.16 -19.34
C TYR A 3 1.71 -18.56 -20.58
N THR A 4 1.04 -18.76 -21.70
CA THR A 4 1.67 -19.12 -22.98
C THR A 4 2.08 -17.87 -23.77
N LYS A 5 1.49 -16.73 -23.46
CA LYS A 5 1.82 -15.39 -23.99
C LYS A 5 1.43 -14.32 -22.95
N PRO A 6 2.03 -13.13 -23.01
CA PRO A 6 1.60 -12.00 -22.17
C PRO A 6 0.14 -11.66 -22.40
N PRO A 7 -0.61 -11.30 -21.32
CA PRO A 7 -2.00 -10.84 -21.45
C PRO A 7 -2.11 -9.57 -22.29
N GLU A 8 -3.20 -9.47 -23.04
CA GLU A 8 -3.47 -8.34 -23.93
C GLU A 8 -4.70 -7.52 -23.51
N ARG A 9 -5.58 -8.12 -22.69
CA ARG A 9 -6.86 -7.51 -22.29
C ARG A 9 -7.06 -7.61 -20.78
N VAL A 10 -6.52 -6.65 -20.06
CA VAL A 10 -6.44 -6.68 -18.60
C VAL A 10 -7.52 -5.82 -17.97
N VAL A 11 -8.29 -6.37 -17.06
CA VAL A 11 -9.11 -5.61 -16.10
C VAL A 11 -8.33 -5.54 -14.79
N ALA A 12 -7.94 -4.32 -14.39
CA ALA A 12 -7.20 -4.06 -13.17
C ALA A 12 -8.10 -3.35 -12.14
N VAL A 13 -8.16 -3.87 -10.93
CA VAL A 13 -9.00 -3.35 -9.86
C VAL A 13 -8.14 -2.86 -8.72
N TRP A 14 -8.45 -1.67 -8.22
CA TRP A 14 -7.75 -0.92 -7.18
C TRP A 14 -6.46 -0.27 -7.66
N GLN A 15 -6.12 0.83 -7.01
CA GLN A 15 -4.97 1.68 -7.36
C GLN A 15 -3.66 0.90 -7.50
N ASN A 16 -3.35 0.02 -6.54
CA ASN A 16 -2.10 -0.75 -6.55
C ASN A 16 -1.94 -1.63 -7.79
N SER A 17 -3.03 -2.30 -8.21
CA SER A 17 -3.02 -3.15 -9.40
C SER A 17 -2.78 -2.33 -10.66
N ILE A 18 -3.54 -1.24 -10.80
CA ILE A 18 -3.45 -0.35 -11.96
C ILE A 18 -2.06 0.28 -12.02
N GLU A 19 -1.60 0.90 -10.93
CA GLU A 19 -0.35 1.66 -10.89
C GLU A 19 0.87 0.75 -11.06
N THR A 20 0.82 -0.48 -10.55
CA THR A 20 1.88 -1.47 -10.80
C THR A 20 1.99 -1.85 -12.26
N LEU A 21 0.87 -2.04 -12.97
CA LEU A 21 0.87 -2.32 -14.40
C LEU A 21 1.35 -1.12 -15.23
N LEU A 22 0.96 0.11 -14.85
CA LEU A 22 1.47 1.33 -15.47
C LEU A 22 3.00 1.45 -15.29
N ALA A 23 3.49 1.18 -14.08
CA ALA A 23 4.92 1.22 -13.75
C ALA A 23 5.74 0.14 -14.48
N LEU A 24 5.14 -1.00 -14.77
CA LEU A 24 5.72 -2.06 -15.60
C LEU A 24 5.74 -1.71 -17.10
N GLY A 25 5.06 -0.62 -17.50
CA GLY A 25 4.99 -0.18 -18.90
C GLY A 25 4.02 -1.02 -19.73
N VAL A 26 2.93 -1.51 -19.14
CA VAL A 26 1.89 -2.30 -19.83
C VAL A 26 0.51 -1.64 -19.74
N GLY A 27 0.48 -0.33 -19.61
CA GLY A 27 -0.76 0.44 -19.51
C GLY A 27 -1.66 0.31 -20.74
N ASP A 28 -1.09 0.09 -21.92
CA ASP A 28 -1.79 -0.17 -23.20
C ASP A 28 -2.59 -1.49 -23.19
N ARG A 29 -2.29 -2.38 -22.26
CA ARG A 29 -3.00 -3.66 -22.07
C ARG A 29 -4.21 -3.53 -21.15
N ILE A 30 -4.33 -2.43 -20.40
CA ILE A 30 -5.42 -2.21 -19.44
C ILE A 30 -6.65 -1.72 -20.19
N ILE A 31 -7.67 -2.54 -20.30
CA ILE A 31 -8.95 -2.19 -20.92
C ILE A 31 -9.94 -1.60 -19.91
N ALA A 32 -9.76 -1.88 -18.61
CA ALA A 32 -10.52 -1.26 -17.53
C ALA A 32 -9.67 -1.15 -16.27
N GLY A 33 -9.73 0.02 -15.61
CA GLY A 33 -8.99 0.34 -14.39
C GLY A 33 -9.90 1.01 -13.36
N ASN A 34 -10.50 0.24 -12.46
CA ASN A 34 -11.56 0.69 -11.56
C ASN A 34 -11.17 0.60 -10.07
N GLY A 35 -11.94 1.27 -9.21
CA GLY A 35 -11.70 1.34 -7.77
C GLY A 35 -10.87 2.55 -7.35
N VAL A 36 -10.70 3.53 -8.24
CA VAL A 36 -10.00 4.79 -7.98
C VAL A 36 -10.88 5.96 -8.42
N PRO A 37 -11.10 6.95 -7.55
CA PRO A 37 -12.06 8.03 -7.84
C PRO A 37 -11.57 9.01 -8.92
N ASP A 38 -10.26 9.27 -9.00
CA ASP A 38 -9.69 10.26 -9.90
C ASP A 38 -8.21 9.97 -10.20
N LYS A 39 -7.74 10.39 -11.38
CA LYS A 39 -6.34 10.27 -11.80
C LYS A 39 -5.34 10.95 -10.86
N LYS A 40 -5.75 11.97 -10.12
CA LYS A 40 -4.88 12.69 -9.17
C LYS A 40 -4.30 11.81 -8.06
N PHE A 41 -4.92 10.64 -7.78
CA PHE A 41 -4.41 9.68 -6.80
C PHE A 41 -3.22 8.85 -7.30
N PHE A 42 -2.98 8.85 -8.61
CA PHE A 42 -1.79 8.24 -9.20
C PHE A 42 -0.60 9.20 -9.14
N ARG A 43 0.62 8.66 -9.19
CA ARG A 43 1.82 9.47 -9.41
C ARG A 43 1.68 10.26 -10.73
N LYS A 44 2.22 11.48 -10.75
CA LYS A 44 2.09 12.40 -11.91
C LYS A 44 2.49 11.74 -13.24
N GLU A 45 3.53 10.93 -13.22
CA GLU A 45 4.04 10.19 -14.38
C GLU A 45 3.05 9.17 -14.98
N TYR A 46 2.06 8.71 -14.18
CA TYR A 46 1.08 7.71 -14.64
C TYR A 46 -0.30 8.31 -14.95
N GLN A 47 -0.55 9.56 -14.58
CA GLN A 47 -1.88 10.19 -14.73
C GLN A 47 -2.35 10.27 -16.19
N GLU A 48 -1.43 10.56 -17.12
CA GLU A 48 -1.76 10.60 -18.54
C GLU A 48 -2.06 9.20 -19.07
N GLN A 49 -1.27 8.19 -18.69
CA GLN A 49 -1.50 6.81 -19.11
C GLN A 49 -2.82 6.28 -18.56
N TYR A 50 -3.14 6.56 -17.28
CA TYR A 50 -4.41 6.20 -16.67
C TYR A 50 -5.60 6.83 -17.43
N SER A 51 -5.48 8.08 -17.85
CA SER A 51 -6.53 8.79 -18.62
C SER A 51 -6.82 8.15 -19.99
N LYS A 52 -5.92 7.31 -20.52
CA LYS A 52 -6.11 6.59 -21.79
C LYS A 52 -6.81 5.24 -21.63
N ILE A 53 -7.03 4.78 -20.38
CA ILE A 53 -7.76 3.54 -20.12
C ILE A 53 -9.24 3.74 -20.45
N PRO A 54 -9.84 2.88 -21.30
CA PRO A 54 -11.20 3.09 -21.82
C PRO A 54 -12.29 3.15 -20.73
N TYR A 55 -12.17 2.31 -19.70
CA TYR A 55 -13.15 2.24 -18.61
C TYR A 55 -12.45 2.50 -17.28
N THR A 56 -12.74 3.65 -16.66
CA THR A 56 -12.15 4.06 -15.38
C THR A 56 -13.23 4.58 -14.43
N GLY A 57 -12.94 4.60 -13.14
CA GLY A 57 -13.81 5.19 -12.13
C GLY A 57 -13.73 4.50 -10.77
N LEU A 58 -14.44 5.08 -9.79
CA LEU A 58 -14.47 4.57 -8.42
C LEU A 58 -15.23 3.23 -8.32
N GLN A 59 -16.37 3.13 -9.02
CA GLN A 59 -17.17 1.91 -8.96
C GLN A 59 -16.53 0.80 -9.77
N LEU A 60 -16.50 -0.40 -9.19
CA LEU A 60 -16.06 -1.59 -9.91
C LEU A 60 -17.05 -1.90 -11.02
N LEU A 61 -16.55 -2.44 -12.14
CA LEU A 61 -17.41 -2.98 -13.17
C LEU A 61 -18.24 -4.15 -12.59
N ASP A 62 -19.48 -4.24 -13.03
CA ASP A 62 -20.28 -5.43 -12.76
C ASP A 62 -19.78 -6.63 -13.58
N LEU A 63 -20.30 -7.81 -13.22
CA LEU A 63 -19.91 -9.07 -13.86
C LEU A 63 -20.22 -9.08 -15.36
N GLU A 64 -21.39 -8.57 -15.77
CA GLU A 64 -21.85 -8.58 -17.16
C GLU A 64 -20.95 -7.72 -18.03
N THR A 65 -20.72 -6.48 -17.64
CA THR A 65 -19.79 -5.55 -18.31
C THR A 65 -18.38 -6.14 -18.39
N THR A 66 -17.88 -6.72 -17.29
CA THR A 66 -16.57 -7.36 -17.28
C THR A 66 -16.47 -8.51 -18.27
N MET A 67 -17.51 -9.34 -18.38
CA MET A 67 -17.57 -10.44 -19.35
C MET A 67 -17.67 -9.93 -20.81
N MET A 68 -18.44 -8.85 -21.06
CA MET A 68 -18.54 -8.22 -22.38
C MET A 68 -17.21 -7.66 -22.87
N LEU A 69 -16.36 -7.19 -21.96
CA LEU A 69 -15.01 -6.71 -22.27
C LEU A 69 -14.04 -7.85 -22.68
N LYS A 70 -14.42 -9.12 -22.49
CA LYS A 70 -13.61 -10.31 -22.84
C LYS A 70 -12.16 -10.19 -22.37
N PRO A 71 -11.91 -10.01 -21.06
CA PRO A 71 -10.55 -9.95 -20.54
C PRO A 71 -9.86 -11.32 -20.68
N ASP A 72 -8.54 -11.32 -20.75
CA ASP A 72 -7.69 -12.52 -20.63
C ASP A 72 -6.99 -12.59 -19.25
N LEU A 73 -6.96 -11.45 -18.51
CA LEU A 73 -6.46 -11.38 -17.15
C LEU A 73 -7.29 -10.39 -16.30
N LEU A 74 -7.60 -10.82 -15.09
CA LEU A 74 -8.13 -9.95 -14.02
C LEU A 74 -7.06 -9.81 -12.93
N VAL A 75 -6.74 -8.57 -12.56
CA VAL A 75 -5.78 -8.25 -11.49
C VAL A 75 -6.50 -7.48 -10.38
N GLY A 76 -6.37 -7.92 -9.15
CA GLY A 76 -7.03 -7.22 -8.03
C GLY A 76 -6.71 -7.79 -6.66
N TRP A 77 -7.49 -7.38 -5.67
CA TRP A 77 -7.42 -7.90 -4.33
C TRP A 77 -8.26 -9.17 -4.18
N HIS A 78 -8.07 -9.91 -3.09
CA HIS A 78 -8.87 -11.08 -2.77
C HIS A 78 -10.39 -10.75 -2.73
N SER A 79 -10.75 -9.59 -2.19
CA SER A 79 -12.13 -9.12 -2.13
C SER A 79 -12.79 -8.92 -3.50
N THR A 80 -12.01 -8.66 -4.54
CA THR A 80 -12.49 -8.54 -5.93
C THR A 80 -13.09 -9.85 -6.43
N PHE A 81 -12.54 -10.98 -6.00
CA PHE A 81 -12.93 -12.32 -6.43
C PHE A 81 -13.94 -12.98 -5.50
N GLY A 82 -14.84 -12.19 -4.92
CA GLY A 82 -15.96 -12.63 -4.11
C GLY A 82 -17.21 -12.91 -4.95
N SER A 83 -18.09 -13.77 -4.42
CA SER A 83 -19.35 -14.14 -5.11
C SER A 83 -20.28 -12.96 -5.45
N LYS A 84 -20.18 -11.87 -4.66
CA LYS A 84 -20.97 -10.64 -4.81
C LYS A 84 -20.32 -9.55 -5.66
N VAL A 85 -19.05 -9.74 -6.08
CA VAL A 85 -18.30 -8.75 -6.90
C VAL A 85 -18.05 -9.35 -8.28
N LEU A 86 -16.85 -9.84 -8.56
CA LEU A 86 -16.50 -10.42 -9.87
C LEU A 86 -16.44 -11.96 -9.85
N ARG A 87 -17.24 -12.62 -9.00
CA ARG A 87 -17.23 -14.08 -8.84
C ARG A 87 -15.86 -14.61 -8.37
N THR A 88 -15.77 -15.92 -8.18
CA THR A 88 -14.56 -16.61 -7.73
C THR A 88 -13.54 -16.75 -8.86
N THR A 89 -12.28 -16.96 -8.53
CA THR A 89 -11.22 -17.25 -9.51
C THR A 89 -11.56 -18.47 -10.37
N ASP A 90 -12.16 -19.51 -9.78
CA ASP A 90 -12.59 -20.73 -10.47
C ASP A 90 -13.63 -20.45 -11.58
N PHE A 91 -14.53 -19.48 -11.34
CA PHE A 91 -15.49 -19.05 -12.36
C PHE A 91 -14.79 -18.49 -13.61
N TRP A 92 -13.72 -17.73 -13.44
CA TRP A 92 -12.96 -17.12 -14.53
C TRP A 92 -12.05 -18.14 -15.23
N HIS A 93 -11.38 -18.98 -14.45
CA HIS A 93 -10.49 -20.03 -15.00
C HIS A 93 -11.24 -21.00 -15.91
N LYS A 94 -12.48 -21.40 -15.53
CA LYS A 94 -13.34 -22.25 -16.39
C LYS A 94 -13.73 -21.59 -17.72
N ARG A 95 -13.51 -20.26 -17.83
CA ARG A 95 -13.75 -19.47 -19.05
C ARG A 95 -12.48 -19.06 -19.78
N GLY A 96 -11.34 -19.62 -19.37
CA GLY A 96 -10.05 -19.30 -19.97
C GLY A 96 -9.47 -17.95 -19.58
N VAL A 97 -10.05 -17.28 -18.57
CA VAL A 97 -9.57 -16.00 -18.06
C VAL A 97 -8.68 -16.23 -16.84
N ASN A 98 -7.46 -15.74 -16.88
CA ASN A 98 -6.54 -15.81 -15.76
C ASN A 98 -6.89 -14.78 -14.67
N THR A 99 -6.43 -15.02 -13.44
CA THR A 99 -6.60 -14.10 -12.32
C THR A 99 -5.28 -13.91 -11.57
N PHE A 100 -4.99 -12.69 -11.14
CA PHE A 100 -3.89 -12.37 -10.26
C PHE A 100 -4.43 -11.69 -9.00
N ILE A 101 -4.16 -12.28 -7.83
CA ILE A 101 -4.56 -11.74 -6.53
C ILE A 101 -3.32 -11.23 -5.82
N ALA A 102 -3.31 -9.94 -5.48
CA ALA A 102 -2.24 -9.36 -4.67
C ALA A 102 -2.13 -10.09 -3.31
N ARG A 103 -0.95 -10.61 -2.99
CA ARG A 103 -0.70 -11.48 -1.81
C ARG A 103 -1.09 -10.82 -0.51
N SER A 104 -0.73 -9.57 -0.34
CA SER A 104 -1.05 -8.81 0.88
C SER A 104 -2.54 -8.54 1.07
N SER A 105 -3.37 -8.78 0.05
CA SER A 105 -4.83 -8.65 0.16
C SER A 105 -5.52 -9.92 0.68
N ILE A 106 -4.82 -11.03 0.75
CA ILE A 106 -5.37 -12.31 1.20
C ILE A 106 -5.51 -12.31 2.72
N GLY A 107 -6.73 -12.45 3.20
CA GLY A 107 -7.06 -12.42 4.64
C GLY A 107 -6.85 -13.79 5.32
N ASP A 108 -5.73 -14.48 5.08
CA ASP A 108 -5.43 -15.81 5.61
C ASP A 108 -4.72 -15.79 6.98
N GLY A 109 -4.67 -14.61 7.62
CA GLY A 109 -4.03 -14.41 8.92
C GLY A 109 -2.51 -14.29 8.88
N LYS A 110 -1.89 -14.47 7.71
CA LYS A 110 -0.45 -14.28 7.54
C LYS A 110 -0.06 -12.80 7.51
N PRO A 111 1.17 -12.47 7.92
CA PRO A 111 1.67 -11.10 7.83
C PRO A 111 1.74 -10.60 6.39
N ARG A 112 1.40 -9.33 6.19
CA ARG A 112 1.69 -8.57 4.99
C ARG A 112 3.13 -8.07 5.08
N THR A 113 3.95 -8.35 4.06
CA THR A 113 5.38 -8.08 4.12
C THR A 113 5.88 -7.42 2.86
N LEU A 114 7.03 -6.74 2.94
CA LEU A 114 7.76 -6.24 1.77
C LEU A 114 8.03 -7.35 0.75
N GLN A 115 8.33 -8.57 1.23
CA GLN A 115 8.58 -9.71 0.35
C GLN A 115 7.34 -10.10 -0.47
N ASN A 116 6.13 -9.94 0.07
CA ASN A 116 4.90 -10.16 -0.69
C ASN A 116 4.77 -9.13 -1.82
N GLU A 117 5.02 -7.84 -1.52
CA GLU A 117 4.97 -6.77 -2.52
C GLU A 117 6.02 -6.96 -3.61
N TYR A 118 7.27 -7.28 -3.23
CA TYR A 118 8.34 -7.57 -4.20
C TYR A 118 7.97 -8.74 -5.10
N LYS A 119 7.44 -9.81 -4.52
CA LYS A 119 7.05 -11.01 -5.27
C LYS A 119 5.90 -10.74 -6.22
N ASP A 120 4.91 -9.92 -5.84
CA ASP A 120 3.81 -9.54 -6.70
C ASP A 120 4.30 -8.74 -7.92
N ILE A 121 5.19 -7.78 -7.72
CA ILE A 121 5.78 -6.99 -8.82
C ILE A 121 6.60 -7.89 -9.76
N LEU A 122 7.44 -8.79 -9.20
CA LEU A 122 8.27 -9.69 -9.99
C LEU A 122 7.42 -10.72 -10.77
N ASP A 123 6.36 -11.25 -10.15
CA ASP A 123 5.48 -12.20 -10.83
C ASP A 123 4.66 -11.53 -11.94
N LEU A 124 4.18 -10.29 -11.74
CA LEU A 124 3.58 -9.50 -12.81
C LEU A 124 4.59 -9.19 -13.92
N GLY A 125 5.84 -8.88 -13.55
CA GLY A 125 6.93 -8.72 -14.52
C GLY A 125 7.12 -9.95 -15.43
N LYS A 126 7.08 -11.15 -14.85
CA LYS A 126 7.15 -12.41 -15.60
C LYS A 126 5.92 -12.62 -16.50
N ILE A 127 4.72 -12.37 -15.99
CA ILE A 127 3.46 -12.53 -16.71
C ILE A 127 3.43 -11.67 -17.97
N PHE A 128 3.98 -10.45 -17.89
CA PHE A 128 3.98 -9.47 -18.98
C PHE A 128 5.30 -9.38 -19.77
N ASP A 129 6.25 -10.28 -19.50
CA ASP A 129 7.60 -10.24 -20.11
C ASP A 129 8.32 -8.90 -19.88
N LYS A 130 8.21 -8.38 -18.64
CA LYS A 130 8.81 -7.13 -18.16
C LYS A 130 9.75 -7.38 -16.97
N ASN A 131 10.52 -8.46 -17.02
CA ASN A 131 11.36 -8.92 -15.91
C ASN A 131 12.37 -7.84 -15.47
N GLU A 132 13.09 -7.22 -16.40
CA GLU A 132 14.09 -6.20 -16.08
C GLU A 132 13.45 -4.99 -15.39
N ARG A 133 12.28 -4.54 -15.91
CA ARG A 133 11.57 -3.43 -15.29
C ARG A 133 11.06 -3.75 -13.88
N ALA A 134 10.54 -4.95 -13.69
CA ALA A 134 10.10 -5.42 -12.37
C ALA A 134 11.27 -5.48 -11.37
N GLN A 135 12.45 -5.99 -11.81
CA GLN A 135 13.67 -6.01 -11.00
C GLN A 135 14.14 -4.60 -10.63
N GLN A 136 14.10 -3.64 -11.56
CA GLN A 136 14.43 -2.23 -11.28
C GLN A 136 13.51 -1.63 -10.21
N LEU A 137 12.19 -1.84 -10.32
CA LEU A 137 11.21 -1.33 -9.35
C LEU A 137 11.44 -1.92 -7.95
N VAL A 138 11.66 -3.22 -7.86
CA VAL A 138 11.95 -3.89 -6.58
C VAL A 138 13.32 -3.46 -6.06
N GLY A 139 14.33 -3.34 -6.92
CA GLY A 139 15.67 -2.90 -6.55
C GLY A 139 15.67 -1.49 -5.93
N GLN A 140 14.86 -0.57 -6.43
CA GLN A 140 14.70 0.77 -5.83
C GLN A 140 14.17 0.70 -4.39
N MET A 141 13.17 -0.15 -4.13
CA MET A 141 12.64 -0.34 -2.77
C MET A 141 13.69 -0.95 -1.83
N GLN A 142 14.41 -1.96 -2.30
CA GLN A 142 15.48 -2.60 -1.53
C GLN A 142 16.64 -1.64 -1.24
N GLN A 143 17.00 -0.81 -2.21
CA GLN A 143 18.04 0.22 -2.02
C GLN A 143 17.65 1.24 -0.95
N GLU A 144 16.38 1.67 -0.93
CA GLU A 144 15.87 2.59 0.09
C GLU A 144 15.93 1.98 1.50
N VAL A 145 15.50 0.72 1.65
CA VAL A 145 15.61 -0.01 2.91
C VAL A 145 17.07 -0.15 3.33
N ASN A 146 17.95 -0.57 2.42
CA ASN A 146 19.37 -0.76 2.70
C ASN A 146 20.06 0.57 3.05
N PHE A 147 19.70 1.67 2.40
CA PHE A 147 20.17 3.00 2.74
C PHE A 147 19.84 3.34 4.20
N ALA A 148 18.56 3.26 4.58
CA ALA A 148 18.14 3.56 5.95
C ALA A 148 18.89 2.69 6.98
N ILE A 149 18.98 1.37 6.73
CA ILE A 149 19.68 0.43 7.61
C ILE A 149 21.18 0.78 7.74
N SER A 150 21.85 1.03 6.62
CA SER A 150 23.29 1.32 6.62
C SER A 150 23.62 2.60 7.39
N GLN A 151 22.78 3.63 7.26
CA GLN A 151 22.97 4.90 7.97
C GLN A 151 22.65 4.80 9.47
N THR A 152 21.81 3.84 9.86
CA THR A 152 21.37 3.67 11.26
C THR A 152 22.09 2.54 11.99
N ALA A 153 23.03 1.85 11.37
CA ALA A 153 23.76 0.71 11.95
C ALA A 153 24.46 1.04 13.28
N GLY A 154 24.87 2.31 13.49
CA GLY A 154 25.49 2.78 14.72
C GLY A 154 24.53 3.35 15.78
N TYR A 155 23.22 3.35 15.52
CA TYR A 155 22.25 3.91 16.46
C TYR A 155 22.06 2.97 17.66
N GLN A 156 22.34 3.48 18.85
CA GLN A 156 22.19 2.72 20.10
C GLN A 156 20.73 2.48 20.46
N LYS A 157 19.83 3.37 20.03
CA LYS A 157 18.40 3.29 20.33
C LYS A 157 17.58 3.23 19.03
N ARG A 158 16.73 2.24 18.93
CA ARG A 158 15.77 2.12 17.82
C ARG A 158 14.60 3.10 18.01
N PRO A 159 14.17 3.84 16.99
CA PRO A 159 12.98 4.68 17.08
C PRO A 159 11.75 3.84 17.39
N ARG A 160 10.98 4.28 18.39
CA ARG A 160 9.75 3.63 18.84
C ARG A 160 8.57 4.19 18.05
N ALA A 161 8.06 3.41 17.11
CA ALA A 161 7.03 3.82 16.15
C ALA A 161 5.67 3.21 16.50
N LEU A 162 4.63 4.03 16.46
CA LEU A 162 3.24 3.61 16.59
C LEU A 162 2.47 3.99 15.32
N VAL A 163 1.75 3.03 14.73
CA VAL A 163 0.97 3.25 13.51
C VAL A 163 -0.51 3.09 13.82
N LEU A 164 -1.28 4.16 13.64
CA LEU A 164 -2.68 4.26 14.06
C LEU A 164 -3.59 4.74 12.93
N GLU A 165 -4.82 4.21 12.91
CA GLU A 165 -5.92 4.71 12.09
C GLU A 165 -7.12 5.07 12.98
N PHE A 166 -7.66 6.27 12.81
CA PHE A 166 -8.77 6.79 13.59
C PHE A 166 -10.11 6.56 12.88
N MET A 167 -10.66 5.34 12.93
CA MET A 167 -11.94 4.97 12.31
C MET A 167 -13.14 4.95 13.27
N GLY A 168 -12.92 4.87 14.57
CA GLY A 168 -13.97 4.69 15.55
C GLY A 168 -13.70 5.41 16.87
N LYS A 169 -14.23 4.87 17.97
CA LYS A 169 -13.98 5.41 19.31
C LYS A 169 -12.53 5.24 19.75
N GLU A 170 -11.93 4.12 19.41
CA GLU A 170 -10.54 3.81 19.67
C GLU A 170 -9.77 3.68 18.34
N PRO A 171 -8.52 4.16 18.30
CA PRO A 171 -7.66 3.96 17.15
C PRO A 171 -7.39 2.49 16.86
N THR A 172 -7.44 2.13 15.59
CA THR A 172 -6.97 0.83 15.10
C THR A 172 -5.45 0.84 15.00
N VAL A 173 -4.81 -0.23 15.47
CA VAL A 173 -3.35 -0.40 15.40
C VAL A 173 -2.94 -1.18 14.16
N TYR A 174 -1.98 -0.67 13.43
CA TYR A 174 -1.31 -1.36 12.34
C TYR A 174 -0.08 -2.11 12.89
N GLY A 175 -0.33 -3.23 13.54
CA GLY A 175 0.66 -4.06 14.22
C GLY A 175 1.48 -4.95 13.29
N GLU A 176 2.09 -6.01 13.85
CA GLU A 176 3.04 -6.90 13.16
C GLU A 176 2.50 -7.63 11.92
N LYS A 177 1.18 -7.79 11.81
CA LYS A 177 0.55 -8.42 10.64
C LYS A 177 0.25 -7.44 9.51
N SER A 178 0.47 -6.15 9.71
CA SER A 178 0.28 -5.12 8.67
C SER A 178 1.55 -4.90 7.86
N LEU A 179 1.41 -4.40 6.64
CA LEU A 179 2.56 -3.99 5.82
C LEU A 179 3.32 -2.83 6.47
N ALA A 180 2.59 -1.85 7.07
CA ALA A 180 3.22 -0.75 7.80
C ALA A 180 4.10 -1.25 8.95
N GLY A 181 3.59 -2.19 9.76
CA GLY A 181 4.35 -2.78 10.86
C GLY A 181 5.57 -3.57 10.36
N ASN A 182 5.45 -4.27 9.24
CA ASN A 182 6.59 -4.93 8.62
C ASN A 182 7.65 -3.91 8.16
N ILE A 183 7.23 -2.81 7.49
CA ILE A 183 8.16 -1.76 7.04
C ILE A 183 8.91 -1.14 8.22
N VAL A 184 8.22 -0.83 9.34
CA VAL A 184 8.86 -0.31 10.56
C VAL A 184 9.98 -1.26 11.03
N LYS A 185 9.70 -2.56 11.09
CA LYS A 185 10.68 -3.58 11.54
C LYS A 185 11.84 -3.75 10.56
N GLU A 186 11.55 -3.79 9.26
CA GLU A 186 12.58 -3.90 8.21
C GLU A 186 13.52 -2.67 8.20
N LEU A 187 13.03 -1.51 8.62
CA LEU A 187 13.81 -0.28 8.79
C LEU A 187 14.47 -0.16 10.18
N HIS A 188 14.58 -1.26 10.94
CA HIS A 188 15.15 -1.32 12.28
C HIS A 188 14.43 -0.46 13.35
N GLY A 189 13.16 -0.11 13.16
CA GLY A 189 12.32 0.51 14.18
C GLY A 189 11.80 -0.50 15.21
N GLU A 190 11.45 0.00 16.40
CA GLU A 190 10.66 -0.74 17.38
C GLU A 190 9.17 -0.47 17.16
N LEU A 191 8.42 -1.50 16.73
CA LEU A 191 6.97 -1.38 16.49
C LEU A 191 6.23 -1.52 17.83
N LEU A 192 5.54 -0.46 18.24
CA LEU A 192 4.75 -0.46 19.47
C LEU A 192 3.37 -1.09 19.27
N ALA A 193 2.78 -1.62 20.33
CA ALA A 193 1.45 -2.26 20.34
C ALA A 193 1.27 -3.33 19.23
N GLU A 194 2.34 -4.01 18.85
CA GLU A 194 2.44 -4.86 17.64
C GLU A 194 1.39 -5.99 17.54
N LYS A 195 0.88 -6.48 18.67
CA LYS A 195 -0.12 -7.56 18.74
C LYS A 195 -1.55 -7.07 18.97
N GLN A 196 -1.73 -5.77 19.17
CA GLN A 196 -3.04 -5.18 19.43
C GLN A 196 -3.76 -4.85 18.11
N ARG A 197 -5.09 -4.86 18.15
CA ARG A 197 -5.94 -4.41 17.04
C ARG A 197 -6.47 -3.00 17.26
N GLY A 198 -6.69 -2.62 18.50
CA GLY A 198 -7.11 -1.31 18.94
C GLY A 198 -6.36 -0.91 20.18
N ILE A 199 -6.30 0.38 20.49
CA ILE A 199 -5.57 0.92 21.62
C ILE A 199 -6.30 2.12 22.21
N GLY A 200 -6.43 2.14 23.56
CA GLY A 200 -6.92 3.31 24.27
C GLY A 200 -5.90 4.45 24.23
N LEU A 201 -6.38 5.71 24.24
CA LEU A 201 -5.49 6.88 24.21
C LEU A 201 -4.59 6.99 25.43
N GLU A 202 -5.02 6.45 26.57
CA GLU A 202 -4.20 6.37 27.80
C GLU A 202 -3.00 5.46 27.59
N GLN A 203 -3.19 4.32 26.93
CA GLN A 203 -2.10 3.42 26.57
C GLN A 203 -1.13 4.05 25.56
N VAL A 204 -1.63 4.88 24.63
CA VAL A 204 -0.75 5.65 23.73
C VAL A 204 0.17 6.56 24.52
N VAL A 205 -0.35 7.20 25.58
CA VAL A 205 0.44 8.05 26.49
C VAL A 205 1.48 7.23 27.26
N GLU A 206 1.11 6.08 27.79
CA GLU A 206 2.02 5.18 28.53
C GLU A 206 3.15 4.64 27.63
N LEU A 207 2.84 4.37 26.36
CA LEU A 207 3.83 3.89 25.41
C LEU A 207 4.86 4.96 25.04
N ASP A 208 4.57 6.25 25.16
CA ASP A 208 5.42 7.38 24.79
C ASP A 208 6.24 7.15 23.50
N PRO A 209 5.60 7.06 22.34
CA PRO A 209 6.28 6.79 21.08
C PRO A 209 7.24 7.91 20.67
N ASP A 210 8.30 7.57 19.93
CA ASP A 210 9.20 8.55 19.31
C ASP A 210 8.57 9.16 18.05
N VAL A 211 7.67 8.43 17.37
CA VAL A 211 6.91 8.88 16.21
C VAL A 211 5.55 8.19 16.15
N ILE A 212 4.52 8.96 15.78
CA ILE A 212 3.19 8.42 15.48
C ILE A 212 2.93 8.59 13.98
N PHE A 213 2.70 7.48 13.29
CA PHE A 213 2.18 7.48 11.92
C PHE A 213 0.66 7.38 11.97
N VAL A 214 -0.02 8.35 11.36
CA VAL A 214 -1.49 8.37 11.29
C VAL A 214 -1.92 7.98 9.89
N VAL A 215 -2.61 6.85 9.77
CA VAL A 215 -3.07 6.34 8.49
C VAL A 215 -4.15 7.25 7.92
N VAL A 216 -3.97 7.66 6.66
CA VAL A 216 -4.88 8.49 5.90
C VAL A 216 -5.50 7.65 4.80
N THR A 217 -6.82 7.46 4.86
CA THR A 217 -7.57 6.71 3.84
C THR A 217 -7.92 7.61 2.65
N GLU A 218 -8.36 6.99 1.56
CA GLU A 218 -8.77 7.68 0.33
C GLU A 218 -9.87 8.73 0.54
N PHE A 219 -10.68 8.59 1.58
CA PHE A 219 -11.73 9.54 1.94
C PHE A 219 -11.18 10.86 2.53
N ASN A 220 -9.92 10.85 2.98
CA ASN A 220 -9.27 11.97 3.62
C ASN A 220 -8.10 12.55 2.79
N TYR A 221 -7.93 12.14 1.53
CA TYR A 221 -6.89 12.70 0.68
C TYR A 221 -7.18 14.16 0.35
N GLY A 222 -6.17 15.03 0.59
CA GLY A 222 -6.30 16.48 0.53
C GLY A 222 -6.79 17.11 1.84
N HIS A 223 -7.11 16.28 2.85
CA HIS A 223 -7.51 16.69 4.20
C HIS A 223 -6.65 16.00 5.28
N GLU A 224 -5.41 15.70 4.95
CA GLU A 224 -4.47 15.00 5.84
C GLU A 224 -4.29 15.71 7.17
N GLN A 225 -4.33 17.06 7.16
CA GLN A 225 -4.19 17.86 8.36
C GLN A 225 -5.32 17.60 9.35
N ASP A 226 -6.55 17.41 8.91
CA ASP A 226 -7.69 17.11 9.77
C ASP A 226 -7.50 15.77 10.50
N VAL A 227 -6.86 14.79 9.81
CA VAL A 227 -6.54 13.50 10.39
C VAL A 227 -5.40 13.63 11.42
N LEU A 228 -4.35 14.40 11.12
CA LEU A 228 -3.26 14.67 12.05
C LEU A 228 -3.72 15.46 13.28
N ASP A 229 -4.68 16.35 13.13
CA ASP A 229 -5.24 17.15 14.22
C ASP A 229 -5.97 16.29 15.26
N ARG A 230 -6.43 15.10 14.90
CA ARG A 230 -6.97 14.13 15.86
C ARG A 230 -5.93 13.68 16.90
N VAL A 231 -4.65 13.75 16.57
CA VAL A 231 -3.54 13.50 17.50
C VAL A 231 -3.05 14.83 18.08
N ASN A 232 -2.69 15.79 17.23
CA ASN A 232 -2.00 17.02 17.61
C ASN A 232 -2.83 17.90 18.56
N LYS A 233 -4.15 17.95 18.38
CA LYS A 233 -5.07 18.77 19.19
C LYS A 233 -5.78 17.98 20.29
N HIS A 234 -5.61 16.67 20.35
CA HIS A 234 -6.31 15.86 21.34
C HIS A 234 -5.78 16.13 22.76
N LYS A 235 -6.71 16.36 23.71
CA LYS A 235 -6.35 16.75 25.09
C LYS A 235 -5.37 15.77 25.78
N ALA A 236 -5.55 14.47 25.58
CA ALA A 236 -4.69 13.44 26.13
C ALA A 236 -3.32 13.34 25.43
N LEU A 237 -3.27 13.58 24.11
CA LEU A 237 -2.08 13.27 23.30
C LEU A 237 -1.18 14.49 23.05
N LYS A 238 -1.71 15.71 23.05
CA LYS A 238 -0.97 16.95 22.73
C LYS A 238 0.28 17.21 23.56
N ASN A 239 0.39 16.56 24.71
CA ASN A 239 1.52 16.71 25.62
C ASN A 239 2.61 15.64 25.42
N LEU A 240 2.36 14.64 24.57
CA LEU A 240 3.38 13.67 24.19
C LEU A 240 4.60 14.36 23.60
N ARG A 241 5.78 13.80 23.87
CA ARG A 241 7.05 14.33 23.34
C ARG A 241 7.04 14.37 21.80
N CYS A 242 6.66 13.25 21.15
CA CYS A 242 6.58 13.19 19.69
C CYS A 242 5.62 14.21 19.07
N VAL A 243 4.50 14.57 19.75
CA VAL A 243 3.57 15.60 19.30
C VAL A 243 4.21 16.99 19.38
N LYS A 244 4.85 17.31 20.52
CA LYS A 244 5.55 18.60 20.73
C LYS A 244 6.72 18.79 19.75
N GLU A 245 7.39 17.69 19.37
CA GLU A 245 8.49 17.69 18.41
C GLU A 245 8.02 17.64 16.95
N GLY A 246 6.70 17.66 16.67
CA GLY A 246 6.15 17.59 15.32
C GLY A 246 6.34 16.23 14.63
N ARG A 247 6.49 15.16 15.41
CA ARG A 247 6.72 13.80 14.91
C ARG A 247 5.42 12.99 14.83
N VAL A 248 4.38 13.62 14.31
CA VAL A 248 3.13 13.00 13.90
C VAL A 248 3.04 13.07 12.39
N VAL A 249 3.08 11.94 11.72
CA VAL A 249 3.29 11.85 10.27
C VAL A 249 2.08 11.21 9.60
N ALA A 250 1.55 11.84 8.56
CA ALA A 250 0.51 11.27 7.73
C ALA A 250 1.06 10.10 6.90
N LEU A 251 0.37 8.97 6.94
CA LEU A 251 0.78 7.76 6.24
C LEU A 251 -0.36 7.28 5.33
N PRO A 252 -0.28 7.54 4.02
CA PRO A 252 -1.35 7.17 3.09
C PRO A 252 -1.59 5.66 3.04
N LEU A 253 -2.85 5.24 3.11
CA LEU A 253 -3.23 3.82 3.10
C LEU A 253 -2.74 3.11 1.83
N TYR A 254 -2.77 3.81 0.67
CA TYR A 254 -2.28 3.25 -0.59
C TYR A 254 -0.80 2.86 -0.56
N ALA A 255 -0.03 3.38 0.39
CA ALA A 255 1.42 3.13 0.49
C ALA A 255 1.78 1.99 1.47
N ILE A 256 0.79 1.49 2.25
CA ILE A 256 1.03 0.56 3.35
C ILE A 256 0.02 -0.59 3.44
N TYR A 257 -0.82 -0.75 2.42
CA TYR A 257 -1.83 -1.82 2.37
C TYR A 257 -1.93 -2.42 0.98
N SER A 258 -1.29 -3.59 0.74
CA SER A 258 -1.28 -4.25 -0.57
C SER A 258 -0.92 -3.26 -1.70
N SER A 259 0.21 -2.59 -1.56
CA SER A 259 0.49 -1.30 -2.19
C SER A 259 1.19 -1.39 -3.55
N GLY A 260 1.70 -2.58 -3.92
CA GLY A 260 2.44 -2.74 -5.16
C GLY A 260 3.62 -1.75 -5.24
N VAL A 261 3.74 -1.02 -6.34
CA VAL A 261 4.82 -0.03 -6.53
C VAL A 261 4.78 1.15 -5.56
N ARG A 262 3.60 1.44 -4.96
CA ARG A 262 3.47 2.52 -3.95
C ARG A 262 4.09 2.13 -2.61
N THR A 263 4.45 0.87 -2.40
CA THR A 263 5.22 0.42 -1.23
C THR A 263 6.52 1.22 -1.08
N TYR A 264 7.13 1.66 -2.19
CA TYR A 264 8.29 2.56 -2.17
C TYR A 264 8.00 3.86 -1.40
N ASP A 265 6.83 4.46 -1.61
CA ASP A 265 6.44 5.68 -0.90
C ASP A 265 6.24 5.40 0.60
N GLY A 266 5.64 4.27 0.94
CA GLY A 266 5.50 3.82 2.33
C GLY A 266 6.84 3.66 3.04
N ILE A 267 7.82 3.02 2.38
CA ILE A 267 9.17 2.89 2.90
C ILE A 267 9.79 4.27 3.17
N LYS A 268 9.71 5.20 2.22
CA LYS A 268 10.29 6.55 2.36
C LYS A 268 9.62 7.35 3.48
N ILE A 269 8.30 7.34 3.55
CA ILE A 269 7.56 8.08 4.58
C ILE A 269 7.90 7.55 5.98
N ILE A 270 7.91 6.22 6.14
CA ILE A 270 8.22 5.61 7.44
C ILE A 270 9.69 5.84 7.80
N ALA A 271 10.62 5.69 6.85
CA ALA A 271 12.04 5.96 7.08
C ALA A 271 12.28 7.42 7.48
N ALA A 272 11.72 8.39 6.76
CA ALA A 272 11.84 9.81 7.08
C ALA A 272 11.21 10.17 8.44
N GLY A 273 10.07 9.56 8.77
CA GLY A 273 9.43 9.76 10.08
C GLY A 273 10.24 9.18 11.24
N MET A 274 10.87 8.02 11.05
CA MET A 274 11.72 7.39 12.07
C MET A 274 13.09 8.07 12.19
N TYR A 275 13.66 8.48 11.08
CA TYR A 275 15.03 9.00 10.95
C TYR A 275 15.08 10.37 10.25
N PRO A 276 14.42 11.41 10.79
CA PRO A 276 14.26 12.70 10.08
C PRO A 276 15.60 13.33 9.70
N ASP A 277 16.66 13.13 10.47
CA ASP A 277 17.97 13.72 10.20
C ASP A 277 18.65 13.16 8.93
N LEU A 278 18.27 11.94 8.49
CA LEU A 278 18.77 11.33 7.25
C LEU A 278 18.06 11.86 6.00
N TYR A 279 16.86 12.44 6.17
CA TYR A 279 15.96 12.85 5.09
C TYR A 279 15.72 14.37 5.06
N LYS A 280 16.43 15.14 5.89
CA LYS A 280 16.45 16.60 5.74
C LYS A 280 17.11 16.94 4.41
N GLU A 281 16.38 17.65 3.55
CA GLU A 281 16.97 18.24 2.35
C GLU A 281 18.18 19.10 2.79
N LYS A 282 19.34 18.82 2.17
CA LYS A 282 20.56 19.58 2.39
C LYS A 282 20.50 20.90 1.64
#